data_9126d456b178ab5cdcf22113b08ba64f
#
_entry.id   9126d456b178ab5cdcf22113b08ba64f
#
_cell.length_a   1.000
_cell.length_b   1.000
_cell.length_c   1.000
_cell.angle_alpha   90.00
_cell.angle_beta   90.00
_cell.angle_gamma   90.00
#
_symmetry.space_group_name_H-M   'P 1'
#
loop_
_entity.id
_entity.type
_entity.pdbx_description
1 polymer ?
#
loop_
_entity_poly.entity_id
_entity_poly.type
_entity_poly.pdbx_seq_one_letter_code
_entity_poly.pdbx_strand_id
1 'polypeptide(L)'
;MVYRKESEEIMVYVLADNIISPLGDTSEDNYQAVKAGKSAIRAYAPMTDGIPDGFMASLMSADFEELVFRSAGKAIGASGIHVADGRSVFILSSTKGAIEGLGKDADENLYLGETAQRIATRLGFTTRPVVVCNACISGSAAMILASRLLQLGTYDHVVVCGADCPQRFIISGFQSLNAMSAEPCRPFDIERQGLNLGEAAATVVLSSRLPAGEQATNKSDKRVWTIGHGHIKNDAFHISAPSKTAEGLLEALQQTMESVGKDDLAFINAHGTATLFNDQMESIAIQRAALSDVPVNALKGYIGHSLGAAGVFETILCMKSVDDHTVLGTRGYEEMGVSGKVMLSAEHSSTHKTGFIKMLSGFGGCNATLYAKSVESSSLSLNEAKAVTDHVPSVFRKTHHVRITPEGAWLDGRLLPVKGESNEKSLLTTIYKQMIGDYPKYYKMDGLCRLGFIASELLLQAEKTEETSIKELQRSRGVVLFNRSSSISSDKKYLASIADKDNYYPSPSVFVYTLPNIVTGEIAIRNGYHGETSFYILPEKNEEQMQTLIQTAFLDSQTTSLLTGWIDYEDREHYEADLYIASINKV
;
A
#
# COMPACT_ATOMS: atom_id res chain seq x y z
N MET A 1 36.75 -1.46 7.80
CA MET A 1 36.01 -0.57 8.71
C MET A 1 36.08 0.83 8.10
N VAL A 2 35.10 1.18 7.29
CA VAL A 2 34.98 2.55 6.77
C VAL A 2 33.89 3.20 7.65
N TYR A 3 34.28 4.20 8.44
CA TYR A 3 33.34 5.01 9.20
C TYR A 3 32.35 5.65 8.24
N ARG A 4 31.09 5.16 8.23
CA ARG A 4 29.97 5.95 7.71
C ARG A 4 29.91 7.21 8.59
N LYS A 5 30.21 8.39 8.03
CA LYS A 5 29.77 9.65 8.61
C LYS A 5 28.25 9.55 8.73
N GLU A 6 27.71 9.67 9.94
CA GLU A 6 26.29 9.88 10.17
C GLU A 6 25.90 11.14 9.37
N SER A 7 25.32 10.96 8.20
CA SER A 7 24.60 12.05 7.53
C SER A 7 23.40 12.33 8.40
N GLU A 8 23.18 13.56 8.81
CA GLU A 8 21.99 13.99 9.53
C GLU A 8 20.78 13.67 8.65
N GLU A 9 20.04 12.62 9.01
CA GLU A 9 18.88 12.17 8.30
C GLU A 9 17.73 13.16 8.49
N ILE A 10 17.02 13.51 7.39
CA ILE A 10 15.87 14.41 7.47
C ILE A 10 14.77 13.72 8.25
N MET A 11 14.40 14.29 9.40
CA MET A 11 13.24 13.83 10.15
C MET A 11 11.94 14.23 9.44
N VAL A 12 10.98 13.32 9.41
CA VAL A 12 9.65 13.53 8.84
C VAL A 12 8.63 13.69 9.96
N TYR A 13 8.08 14.88 10.07
CA TYR A 13 7.15 15.27 11.12
C TYR A 13 5.70 15.09 10.69
N VAL A 14 4.83 14.68 11.63
CA VAL A 14 3.37 14.71 11.46
C VAL A 14 2.88 16.04 11.99
N LEU A 15 2.34 16.89 11.10
CA LEU A 15 1.82 18.22 11.48
C LEU A 15 0.36 18.18 11.92
N ALA A 16 -0.43 17.33 11.27
CA ALA A 16 -1.86 17.18 11.55
C ALA A 16 -2.37 15.85 11.01
N ASP A 17 -3.52 15.44 11.52
CA ASP A 17 -4.24 14.24 11.09
C ASP A 17 -5.76 14.46 11.12
N ASN A 18 -6.51 13.62 10.40
CA ASN A 18 -7.96 13.49 10.54
C ASN A 18 -8.44 12.11 10.12
N ILE A 19 -9.42 11.58 10.82
CA ILE A 19 -10.15 10.36 10.46
C ILE A 19 -11.64 10.68 10.32
N ILE A 20 -12.26 10.17 9.24
CA ILE A 20 -13.72 10.08 9.10
C ILE A 20 -14.08 8.61 8.91
N SER A 21 -14.92 8.10 9.80
CA SER A 21 -15.41 6.72 9.77
C SER A 21 -16.77 6.62 10.46
N PRO A 22 -17.43 5.46 10.45
CA PRO A 22 -18.67 5.27 11.22
C PRO A 22 -18.52 5.46 12.75
N LEU A 23 -17.29 5.58 13.27
CA LEU A 23 -17.03 5.88 14.69
C LEU A 23 -16.93 7.37 14.98
N GLY A 24 -16.75 8.24 13.96
CA GLY A 24 -16.69 9.68 14.13
C GLY A 24 -16.05 10.42 12.97
N ASP A 25 -16.15 11.75 13.01
CA ASP A 25 -15.70 12.68 11.94
C ASP A 25 -14.32 13.30 12.22
N THR A 26 -13.69 12.97 13.35
CA THR A 26 -12.35 13.42 13.72
C THR A 26 -11.51 12.26 14.25
N SER A 27 -10.19 12.41 14.25
CA SER A 27 -9.27 11.41 14.83
C SER A 27 -9.55 11.20 16.31
N GLU A 28 -9.89 12.27 17.04
CA GLU A 28 -10.20 12.19 18.47
C GLU A 28 -11.50 11.42 18.72
N ASP A 29 -12.58 11.68 17.98
CA ASP A 29 -13.85 10.95 18.11
C ASP A 29 -13.66 9.46 17.86
N ASN A 30 -12.90 9.11 16.81
CA ASN A 30 -12.58 7.73 16.47
C ASN A 30 -11.76 7.06 17.58
N TYR A 31 -10.73 7.72 18.08
CA TYR A 31 -9.90 7.20 19.16
C TYR A 31 -10.72 6.97 20.45
N GLN A 32 -11.52 7.95 20.87
CA GLN A 32 -12.34 7.83 22.07
C GLN A 32 -13.40 6.72 21.94
N ALA A 33 -13.98 6.53 20.75
CA ALA A 33 -14.88 5.42 20.49
C ALA A 33 -14.18 4.07 20.62
N VAL A 34 -12.98 3.91 20.03
CA VAL A 34 -12.16 2.68 20.13
C VAL A 34 -11.75 2.43 21.58
N LYS A 35 -11.27 3.44 22.31
CA LYS A 35 -10.90 3.36 23.73
C LYS A 35 -12.08 2.97 24.62
N ALA A 36 -13.29 3.42 24.28
CA ALA A 36 -14.51 3.02 24.96
C ALA A 36 -15.01 1.62 24.57
N GLY A 37 -14.26 0.86 23.78
CA GLY A 37 -14.62 -0.47 23.32
C GLY A 37 -15.75 -0.51 22.29
N LYS A 38 -16.16 0.63 21.70
CA LYS A 38 -17.22 0.67 20.67
C LYS A 38 -16.73 0.06 19.36
N SER A 39 -17.62 -0.69 18.70
CA SER A 39 -17.42 -1.17 17.34
C SER A 39 -18.50 -0.63 16.42
N ALA A 40 -18.11 -0.28 15.19
CA ALA A 40 -19.05 0.14 14.14
C ALA A 40 -19.49 -1.03 13.25
N ILE A 41 -18.95 -2.22 13.45
CA ILE A 41 -19.32 -3.42 12.69
C ILE A 41 -20.74 -3.82 13.06
N ARG A 42 -21.60 -3.95 12.03
CA ARG A 42 -23.00 -4.33 12.16
C ARG A 42 -23.44 -5.27 11.06
N ALA A 43 -24.54 -5.99 11.31
CA ALA A 43 -25.14 -6.88 10.33
C ALA A 43 -25.93 -6.09 9.27
N TYR A 44 -25.79 -6.52 8.02
CA TYR A 44 -26.59 -6.09 6.88
C TYR A 44 -27.41 -7.29 6.39
N ALA A 45 -28.69 -7.05 6.15
CA ALA A 45 -29.62 -8.11 5.71
C ALA A 45 -29.30 -8.59 4.30
N PRO A 46 -29.71 -9.82 3.94
CA PRO A 46 -29.71 -10.28 2.56
C PRO A 46 -30.38 -9.28 1.62
N MET A 47 -29.91 -9.21 0.38
CA MET A 47 -30.35 -8.26 -0.66
C MET A 47 -30.03 -6.79 -0.40
N THR A 48 -29.28 -6.46 0.67
CA THR A 48 -28.74 -5.10 0.85
C THR A 48 -27.81 -4.76 -0.33
N ASP A 49 -28.07 -3.63 -0.98
CA ASP A 49 -27.35 -3.17 -2.19
C ASP A 49 -27.30 -4.22 -3.33
N GLY A 50 -28.26 -5.17 -3.34
CA GLY A 50 -28.32 -6.24 -4.33
C GLY A 50 -27.31 -7.38 -4.10
N ILE A 51 -26.75 -7.49 -2.90
CA ILE A 51 -25.92 -8.62 -2.46
C ILE A 51 -26.86 -9.71 -1.92
N PRO A 52 -26.86 -10.93 -2.48
CA PRO A 52 -27.82 -11.98 -2.10
C PRO A 52 -27.71 -12.40 -0.64
N ASP A 53 -26.51 -12.55 -0.13
CA ASP A 53 -26.25 -13.00 1.24
C ASP A 53 -26.08 -11.83 2.21
N GLY A 54 -26.48 -12.02 3.46
CA GLY A 54 -26.19 -11.08 4.54
C GLY A 54 -24.68 -11.00 4.83
N PHE A 55 -24.25 -9.88 5.36
CA PHE A 55 -22.83 -9.66 5.70
C PHE A 55 -22.66 -8.75 6.91
N MET A 56 -21.47 -8.80 7.50
CA MET A 56 -21.05 -7.89 8.57
C MET A 56 -20.06 -6.88 8.02
N ALA A 57 -20.28 -5.59 8.27
CA ALA A 57 -19.38 -4.50 7.83
C ALA A 57 -19.60 -3.23 8.67
N SER A 58 -18.74 -2.25 8.48
CA SER A 58 -18.82 -0.91 9.07
C SER A 58 -18.87 0.13 7.95
N LEU A 59 -20.08 0.52 7.52
CA LEU A 59 -20.31 1.36 6.35
C LEU A 59 -21.03 2.66 6.72
N MET A 60 -20.70 3.74 5.99
CA MET A 60 -21.36 5.05 6.02
C MET A 60 -22.20 5.29 4.76
N SER A 61 -21.90 4.57 3.66
CA SER A 61 -22.46 4.81 2.33
C SER A 61 -22.13 6.23 1.82
N ALA A 62 -20.88 6.65 2.04
CA ALA A 62 -20.41 7.98 1.67
C ALA A 62 -20.05 8.05 0.17
N ASP A 63 -20.14 9.26 -0.40
CA ASP A 63 -19.48 9.56 -1.68
C ASP A 63 -17.96 9.57 -1.48
N PHE A 64 -17.24 8.85 -2.34
CA PHE A 64 -15.80 8.64 -2.19
C PHE A 64 -15.01 9.96 -2.28
N GLU A 65 -15.27 10.79 -3.31
CA GLU A 65 -14.51 12.03 -3.50
C GLU A 65 -14.80 13.05 -2.38
N GLU A 66 -16.05 13.13 -1.94
CA GLU A 66 -16.44 14.02 -0.84
C GLU A 66 -15.85 13.56 0.49
N LEU A 67 -15.79 12.24 0.73
CA LEU A 67 -15.19 11.66 1.93
C LEU A 67 -13.69 12.00 2.02
N VAL A 68 -12.95 11.81 0.92
CA VAL A 68 -11.53 12.15 0.81
C VAL A 68 -11.32 13.66 0.98
N PHE A 69 -12.11 14.47 0.27
CA PHE A 69 -12.02 15.93 0.34
C PHE A 69 -12.24 16.46 1.76
N ARG A 70 -13.24 15.94 2.47
CA ARG A 70 -13.53 16.36 3.85
C ARG A 70 -12.41 15.98 4.82
N SER A 71 -11.90 14.75 4.73
CA SER A 71 -10.80 14.29 5.61
C SER A 71 -9.52 15.10 5.35
N ALA A 72 -9.11 15.22 4.09
CA ALA A 72 -7.91 15.95 3.70
C ALA A 72 -8.03 17.45 4.02
N GLY A 73 -9.18 18.06 3.75
CA GLY A 73 -9.42 19.48 4.04
C GLY A 73 -9.32 19.82 5.53
N LYS A 74 -9.85 18.94 6.43
CA LYS A 74 -9.70 19.11 7.88
C LYS A 74 -8.24 19.02 8.33
N ALA A 75 -7.49 18.02 7.84
CA ALA A 75 -6.08 17.83 8.19
C ALA A 75 -5.21 18.99 7.67
N ILE A 76 -5.42 19.43 6.43
CA ILE A 76 -4.72 20.60 5.85
C ILE A 76 -5.02 21.86 6.68
N GLY A 77 -6.30 22.13 6.98
CA GLY A 77 -6.69 23.29 7.79
C GLY A 77 -6.06 23.30 9.18
N ALA A 78 -5.91 22.13 9.80
CA ALA A 78 -5.28 21.99 11.12
C ALA A 78 -3.75 22.12 11.07
N SER A 79 -3.11 21.77 9.95
CA SER A 79 -1.65 21.81 9.79
C SER A 79 -1.08 23.20 9.56
N GLY A 80 -1.88 24.12 9.04
CA GLY A 80 -1.46 25.48 8.68
C GLY A 80 -0.53 25.57 7.45
N ILE A 81 -0.36 24.49 6.66
CA ILE A 81 0.46 24.52 5.45
C ILE A 81 -0.27 25.22 4.29
N HIS A 82 0.51 25.76 3.34
CA HIS A 82 0.01 26.31 2.09
C HIS A 82 0.24 25.31 0.95
N VAL A 83 -0.81 24.63 0.51
CA VAL A 83 -0.71 23.57 -0.50
C VAL A 83 -0.45 24.08 -1.94
N ALA A 84 -0.66 25.37 -2.20
CA ALA A 84 -0.48 26.00 -3.51
C ALA A 84 0.95 26.50 -3.79
N ASP A 85 1.92 26.14 -2.96
CA ASP A 85 3.30 26.64 -3.02
C ASP A 85 4.22 25.91 -4.02
N GLY A 86 3.73 24.88 -4.72
CA GLY A 86 4.51 24.04 -5.63
C GLY A 86 5.50 23.11 -4.91
N ARG A 87 5.56 23.18 -3.57
CA ARG A 87 6.41 22.35 -2.70
C ARG A 87 5.61 21.34 -1.86
N SER A 88 4.30 21.32 -2.09
CA SER A 88 3.36 20.41 -1.43
C SER A 88 2.75 19.44 -2.44
N VAL A 89 2.59 18.16 -2.09
CA VAL A 89 1.98 17.14 -2.96
C VAL A 89 0.90 16.36 -2.23
N PHE A 90 -0.15 15.97 -2.99
CA PHE A 90 -1.22 15.10 -2.52
C PHE A 90 -0.96 13.65 -2.95
N ILE A 91 -1.02 12.72 -2.01
CA ILE A 91 -0.96 11.27 -2.25
C ILE A 91 -2.28 10.66 -1.81
N LEU A 92 -2.98 10.04 -2.74
CA LEU A 92 -4.17 9.22 -2.47
C LEU A 92 -3.76 7.75 -2.34
N SER A 93 -4.17 7.11 -1.27
CA SER A 93 -4.08 5.66 -1.08
C SER A 93 -5.46 5.05 -1.20
N SER A 94 -5.70 4.25 -2.22
CA SER A 94 -6.99 3.61 -2.43
C SER A 94 -6.83 2.35 -3.27
N THR A 95 -7.70 1.36 -3.04
CA THR A 95 -7.72 0.12 -3.83
C THR A 95 -8.62 0.24 -5.05
N LYS A 96 -9.73 1.02 -4.96
CA LYS A 96 -10.78 1.05 -5.98
C LYS A 96 -11.38 2.43 -6.26
N GLY A 97 -11.23 3.39 -5.37
CA GLY A 97 -11.87 4.69 -5.53
C GLY A 97 -13.40 4.58 -5.64
N ALA A 98 -13.99 5.35 -6.58
CA ALA A 98 -15.43 5.41 -6.83
C ALA A 98 -15.93 4.27 -7.75
N ILE A 99 -15.51 3.02 -7.52
CA ILE A 99 -15.78 1.87 -8.40
C ILE A 99 -17.27 1.61 -8.67
N GLU A 100 -18.15 2.05 -7.81
CA GLU A 100 -19.61 1.89 -7.98
C GLU A 100 -20.21 2.70 -9.14
N GLY A 101 -19.47 3.65 -9.69
CA GLY A 101 -19.77 4.33 -10.94
C GLY A 101 -19.53 3.47 -12.18
N LEU A 102 -18.81 2.35 -12.06
CA LEU A 102 -18.47 1.50 -13.22
C LEU A 102 -19.73 0.96 -13.91
N GLY A 103 -19.77 1.16 -15.23
CA GLY A 103 -20.93 0.84 -16.07
C GLY A 103 -22.07 1.86 -16.05
N LYS A 104 -21.93 2.96 -15.28
CA LYS A 104 -22.88 4.09 -15.24
C LYS A 104 -22.25 5.38 -15.78
N ASP A 105 -20.98 5.60 -15.44
CA ASP A 105 -20.19 6.76 -15.85
C ASP A 105 -19.20 6.38 -16.96
N ALA A 106 -18.64 7.38 -17.64
CA ALA A 106 -17.53 7.15 -18.54
C ALA A 106 -16.31 6.65 -17.76
N ASP A 107 -15.64 5.60 -18.24
CA ASP A 107 -14.52 4.95 -17.56
C ASP A 107 -13.43 5.93 -17.11
N GLU A 108 -13.12 6.90 -17.96
CA GLU A 108 -12.10 7.94 -17.69
C GLU A 108 -12.39 8.74 -16.42
N ASN A 109 -13.68 8.96 -16.10
CA ASN A 109 -14.07 9.65 -14.86
C ASN A 109 -13.80 8.82 -13.61
N LEU A 110 -13.63 7.51 -13.76
CA LEU A 110 -13.39 6.56 -12.67
C LEU A 110 -11.92 6.23 -12.47
N TYR A 111 -11.05 6.65 -13.40
CA TYR A 111 -9.62 6.44 -13.23
C TYR A 111 -9.14 7.12 -11.95
N LEU A 112 -8.47 6.32 -11.10
CA LEU A 112 -8.00 6.78 -9.79
C LEU A 112 -7.06 8.00 -9.89
N GLY A 113 -6.25 8.08 -10.94
CA GLY A 113 -5.38 9.22 -11.20
C GLY A 113 -6.18 10.50 -11.46
N GLU A 114 -7.24 10.42 -12.26
CA GLU A 114 -8.15 11.55 -12.56
C GLU A 114 -8.94 11.96 -11.30
N THR A 115 -9.42 10.97 -10.53
CA THR A 115 -10.08 11.23 -9.24
C THR A 115 -9.16 11.97 -8.28
N ALA A 116 -7.91 11.51 -8.14
CA ALA A 116 -6.91 12.17 -7.31
C ALA A 116 -6.62 13.60 -7.81
N GLN A 117 -6.57 13.82 -9.15
CA GLN A 117 -6.36 15.13 -9.74
C GLN A 117 -7.51 16.09 -9.44
N ARG A 118 -8.78 15.63 -9.55
CA ARG A 118 -9.96 16.46 -9.20
C ARG A 118 -9.94 16.85 -7.73
N ILE A 119 -9.66 15.91 -6.84
CA ILE A 119 -9.57 16.15 -5.39
C ILE A 119 -8.42 17.12 -5.07
N ALA A 120 -7.22 16.89 -5.62
CA ALA A 120 -6.06 17.75 -5.41
C ALA A 120 -6.31 19.19 -5.88
N THR A 121 -6.94 19.34 -7.05
CA THR A 121 -7.33 20.67 -7.59
C THR A 121 -8.33 21.36 -6.68
N ARG A 122 -9.36 20.64 -6.19
CA ARG A 122 -10.37 21.17 -5.25
C ARG A 122 -9.76 21.56 -3.90
N LEU A 123 -8.71 20.85 -3.44
CA LEU A 123 -7.95 21.18 -2.24
C LEU A 123 -6.97 22.35 -2.45
N GLY A 124 -6.72 22.77 -3.68
CA GLY A 124 -5.84 23.90 -4.03
C GLY A 124 -4.39 23.52 -4.34
N PHE A 125 -4.07 22.23 -4.52
CA PHE A 125 -2.72 21.83 -4.95
C PHE A 125 -2.42 22.26 -6.39
N THR A 126 -1.18 22.69 -6.62
CA THR A 126 -0.64 23.01 -7.95
C THR A 126 0.26 21.92 -8.51
N THR A 127 0.63 20.96 -7.70
CA THR A 127 1.43 19.80 -8.08
C THR A 127 0.55 18.64 -8.52
N ARG A 128 1.10 17.75 -9.35
CA ARG A 128 0.41 16.52 -9.77
C ARG A 128 0.33 15.54 -8.61
N PRO A 129 -0.85 14.97 -8.32
CA PRO A 129 -1.00 13.96 -7.28
C PRO A 129 -0.41 12.62 -7.71
N VAL A 130 -0.25 11.73 -6.74
CA VAL A 130 0.12 10.32 -6.93
C VAL A 130 -0.94 9.46 -6.27
N VAL A 131 -1.34 8.36 -6.92
CA VAL A 131 -2.14 7.33 -6.27
C VAL A 131 -1.25 6.12 -5.98
N VAL A 132 -1.28 5.66 -4.75
CA VAL A 132 -0.64 4.40 -4.31
C VAL A 132 -1.71 3.32 -4.26
N CYS A 133 -1.57 2.28 -5.08
CA CYS A 133 -2.51 1.17 -5.18
C CYS A 133 -1.81 -0.18 -5.00
N ASN A 134 -1.48 -0.50 -3.76
CA ASN A 134 -0.78 -1.73 -3.34
C ASN A 134 -1.68 -2.60 -2.44
N ALA A 135 -2.90 -2.88 -2.90
CA ALA A 135 -3.87 -3.62 -2.09
C ALA A 135 -3.98 -3.07 -0.65
N CYS A 136 -4.04 -3.93 0.35
CA CYS A 136 -4.23 -3.56 1.75
C CYS A 136 -3.07 -2.75 2.36
N ILE A 137 -1.86 -2.83 1.80
CA ILE A 137 -0.71 -2.08 2.31
C ILE A 137 -0.64 -0.64 1.78
N SER A 138 -1.55 -0.24 0.87
CA SER A 138 -1.50 1.06 0.17
C SER A 138 -1.28 2.24 1.11
N GLY A 139 -1.96 2.29 2.25
CA GLY A 139 -1.83 3.39 3.22
C GLY A 139 -0.43 3.50 3.84
N SER A 140 0.14 2.39 4.28
CA SER A 140 1.53 2.37 4.79
C SER A 140 2.53 2.64 3.67
N ALA A 141 2.32 2.09 2.47
CA ALA A 141 3.17 2.34 1.31
C ALA A 141 3.14 3.83 0.90
N ALA A 142 1.97 4.49 0.98
CA ALA A 142 1.83 5.92 0.74
C ALA A 142 2.59 6.78 1.77
N MET A 143 2.56 6.41 3.05
CA MET A 143 3.33 7.09 4.09
C MET A 143 4.85 6.86 3.92
N ILE A 144 5.28 5.66 3.53
CA ILE A 144 6.67 5.36 3.19
C ILE A 144 7.13 6.19 1.99
N LEU A 145 6.31 6.25 0.93
CA LEU A 145 6.58 7.10 -0.23
C LEU A 145 6.69 8.58 0.17
N ALA A 146 5.76 9.08 0.99
CA ALA A 146 5.76 10.45 1.47
C ALA A 146 7.05 10.78 2.25
N SER A 147 7.45 9.89 3.17
CA SER A 147 8.71 10.03 3.91
C SER A 147 9.91 10.14 2.96
N ARG A 148 9.99 9.27 1.97
CA ARG A 148 11.07 9.25 0.97
C ARG A 148 11.10 10.49 0.08
N LEU A 149 9.93 11.01 -0.34
CA LEU A 149 9.83 12.26 -1.12
C LEU A 149 10.31 13.48 -0.33
N LEU A 150 10.00 13.54 0.97
CA LEU A 150 10.51 14.56 1.87
C LEU A 150 12.02 14.44 2.09
N GLN A 151 12.55 13.22 2.25
CA GLN A 151 13.98 12.96 2.37
C GLN A 151 14.77 13.32 1.10
N LEU A 152 14.18 13.14 -0.09
CA LEU A 152 14.75 13.61 -1.36
C LEU A 152 14.76 15.15 -1.48
N GLY A 153 14.03 15.86 -0.61
CA GLY A 153 13.86 17.30 -0.71
C GLY A 153 13.05 17.75 -1.92
N THR A 154 12.32 16.84 -2.59
CA THR A 154 11.44 17.16 -3.72
C THR A 154 10.28 18.02 -3.28
N TYR A 155 9.71 17.72 -2.11
CA TYR A 155 8.63 18.46 -1.48
C TYR A 155 8.98 18.83 -0.05
N ASP A 156 8.36 19.89 0.47
CA ASP A 156 8.44 20.29 1.87
C ASP A 156 7.31 19.69 2.68
N HIS A 157 6.15 19.47 2.04
CA HIS A 157 4.96 18.90 2.65
C HIS A 157 4.33 17.83 1.76
N VAL A 158 3.83 16.77 2.38
CA VAL A 158 3.08 15.71 1.70
C VAL A 158 1.80 15.43 2.48
N VAL A 159 0.66 15.53 1.81
CA VAL A 159 -0.64 15.17 2.36
C VAL A 159 -1.00 13.77 1.88
N VAL A 160 -1.03 12.80 2.77
CA VAL A 160 -1.41 11.42 2.48
C VAL A 160 -2.84 11.19 2.95
N CYS A 161 -3.75 10.88 2.05
CA CYS A 161 -5.11 10.47 2.38
C CYS A 161 -5.35 9.03 1.91
N GLY A 162 -5.66 8.14 2.85
CA GLY A 162 -6.10 6.79 2.55
C GLY A 162 -7.62 6.71 2.64
N ALA A 163 -8.28 6.18 1.60
CA ALA A 163 -9.73 6.00 1.59
C ALA A 163 -10.18 4.81 0.74
N ASP A 164 -11.18 4.10 1.22
CA ASP A 164 -11.98 3.16 0.44
C ASP A 164 -13.42 3.12 0.97
N CYS A 165 -14.38 2.97 0.05
CA CYS A 165 -15.81 2.84 0.32
C CYS A 165 -16.28 1.45 -0.14
N PRO A 166 -16.17 0.41 0.71
CA PRO A 166 -16.61 -0.94 0.34
C PRO A 166 -18.11 -0.97 0.11
N GLN A 167 -18.49 -1.22 -1.13
CA GLN A 167 -19.88 -1.42 -1.56
C GLN A 167 -19.99 -2.77 -2.27
N ARG A 168 -21.07 -2.97 -3.05
CA ARG A 168 -21.40 -4.25 -3.70
C ARG A 168 -20.21 -4.90 -4.41
N PHE A 169 -19.46 -4.14 -5.20
CA PHE A 169 -18.30 -4.65 -5.96
C PHE A 169 -17.27 -5.32 -5.03
N ILE A 170 -16.84 -4.61 -3.99
CA ILE A 170 -15.80 -5.07 -3.06
C ILE A 170 -16.35 -6.16 -2.13
N ILE A 171 -17.55 -5.97 -1.56
CA ILE A 171 -18.16 -6.93 -0.63
C ILE A 171 -18.35 -8.28 -1.31
N SER A 172 -18.96 -8.31 -2.52
CA SER A 172 -19.15 -9.53 -3.31
C SER A 172 -17.83 -10.23 -3.61
N GLY A 173 -16.77 -9.45 -3.85
CA GLY A 173 -15.43 -9.97 -4.10
C GLY A 173 -14.87 -10.72 -2.89
N PHE A 174 -14.91 -10.11 -1.72
CA PHE A 174 -14.42 -10.74 -0.50
C PHE A 174 -15.31 -11.93 -0.06
N GLN A 175 -16.62 -11.87 -0.30
CA GLN A 175 -17.51 -13.04 -0.11
C GLN A 175 -17.10 -14.19 -1.03
N SER A 176 -16.82 -13.92 -2.30
CA SER A 176 -16.42 -14.96 -3.27
C SER A 176 -15.11 -15.67 -2.88
N LEU A 177 -14.23 -14.98 -2.15
CA LEU A 177 -12.99 -15.53 -1.61
C LEU A 177 -13.19 -16.32 -0.30
N ASN A 178 -14.42 -16.39 0.25
CA ASN A 178 -14.71 -16.92 1.58
C ASN A 178 -13.83 -16.26 2.67
N ALA A 179 -13.55 -14.96 2.51
CA ALA A 179 -12.65 -14.22 3.41
C ALA A 179 -13.42 -13.41 4.47
N MET A 180 -14.75 -13.26 4.32
CA MET A 180 -15.59 -12.50 5.25
C MET A 180 -16.17 -13.38 6.35
N SER A 181 -16.18 -12.84 7.58
CA SER A 181 -16.86 -13.43 8.71
C SER A 181 -18.35 -13.05 8.72
N ALA A 182 -19.21 -14.00 9.10
CA ALA A 182 -20.62 -13.77 9.37
C ALA A 182 -20.87 -13.11 10.75
N GLU A 183 -19.84 -13.04 11.59
CA GLU A 183 -19.84 -12.42 12.91
C GLU A 183 -18.77 -11.30 12.99
N PRO A 184 -18.75 -10.46 14.05
CA PRO A 184 -17.67 -9.51 14.24
C PRO A 184 -16.31 -10.21 14.24
N CYS A 185 -15.37 -9.71 13.45
CA CYS A 185 -14.06 -10.33 13.28
C CYS A 185 -13.25 -10.36 14.59
N ARG A 186 -12.50 -11.45 14.79
CA ARG A 186 -11.73 -11.78 16.00
C ARG A 186 -10.25 -11.99 15.66
N PRO A 187 -9.45 -10.91 15.51
CA PRO A 187 -8.05 -11.05 15.14
C PRO A 187 -7.26 -11.94 16.11
N PHE A 188 -6.46 -12.87 15.58
CA PHE A 188 -5.62 -13.84 16.29
C PHE A 188 -6.35 -14.85 17.18
N ASP A 189 -7.67 -14.77 17.30
CA ASP A 189 -8.46 -15.67 18.12
C ASP A 189 -8.60 -17.06 17.49
N ILE A 190 -8.80 -18.08 18.34
CA ILE A 190 -8.99 -19.47 17.87
C ILE A 190 -10.30 -19.62 17.08
N GLU A 191 -11.31 -18.84 17.41
CA GLU A 191 -12.63 -18.83 16.75
C GLU A 191 -12.72 -17.87 15.56
N ARG A 192 -11.58 -17.32 15.10
CA ARG A 192 -11.58 -16.41 13.94
C ARG A 192 -12.03 -17.09 12.67
N GLN A 193 -12.92 -16.47 11.92
CA GLN A 193 -13.53 -17.03 10.70
C GLN A 193 -13.35 -16.15 9.46
N GLY A 194 -12.69 -15.00 9.57
CA GLY A 194 -12.50 -14.05 8.49
C GLY A 194 -12.64 -12.60 8.93
N LEU A 195 -12.50 -11.70 7.96
CA LEU A 195 -12.57 -10.26 8.18
C LEU A 195 -14.00 -9.72 8.05
N ASN A 196 -14.20 -8.50 8.56
CA ASN A 196 -15.30 -7.63 8.12
C ASN A 196 -14.69 -6.43 7.39
N LEU A 197 -15.42 -5.85 6.45
CA LEU A 197 -14.99 -4.65 5.74
C LEU A 197 -15.37 -3.38 6.50
N GLY A 198 -14.59 -2.32 6.32
CA GLY A 198 -14.83 -1.02 6.92
C GLY A 198 -14.67 0.11 5.91
N GLU A 199 -15.48 1.15 6.03
CA GLU A 199 -15.43 2.37 5.25
C GLU A 199 -14.75 3.46 6.05
N ALA A 200 -13.74 4.13 5.47
CA ALA A 200 -13.05 5.24 6.12
C ALA A 200 -12.29 6.11 5.12
N ALA A 201 -12.08 7.36 5.52
CA ALA A 201 -10.97 8.18 5.02
C ALA A 201 -10.12 8.66 6.19
N ALA A 202 -8.81 8.51 6.06
CA ALA A 202 -7.84 8.93 7.05
C ALA A 202 -6.71 9.72 6.38
N THR A 203 -6.37 10.87 6.95
CA THR A 203 -5.39 11.79 6.36
C THR A 203 -4.32 12.14 7.38
N VAL A 204 -3.05 12.14 6.93
CA VAL A 204 -1.92 12.71 7.66
C VAL A 204 -1.23 13.77 6.81
N VAL A 205 -0.79 14.85 7.44
CA VAL A 205 0.04 15.88 6.84
C VAL A 205 1.47 15.70 7.34
N LEU A 206 2.37 15.32 6.44
CA LEU A 206 3.79 15.08 6.71
C LEU A 206 4.64 16.25 6.22
N SER A 207 5.71 16.56 6.94
CA SER A 207 6.61 17.68 6.63
C SER A 207 8.05 17.36 6.97
N SER A 208 8.99 17.86 6.15
CA SER A 208 10.41 17.91 6.47
C SER A 208 10.76 19.05 7.44
N ARG A 209 9.81 19.93 7.75
CA ARG A 209 10.00 21.12 8.59
C ARG A 209 9.02 21.16 9.74
N LEU A 210 9.48 21.57 10.90
CA LEU A 210 8.58 21.92 12.01
C LEU A 210 7.89 23.24 11.73
N PRO A 211 6.63 23.43 12.21
CA PRO A 211 5.96 24.71 12.10
C PRO A 211 6.79 25.81 12.78
N ALA A 212 7.04 26.91 12.06
CA ALA A 212 7.68 28.09 12.64
C ALA A 212 6.67 28.86 13.52
N GLY A 213 7.02 29.12 14.78
CA GLY A 213 6.34 30.07 15.65
C GLY A 213 5.22 29.52 16.55
N GLU A 214 4.43 30.38 17.15
CA GLU A 214 3.52 30.25 18.29
C GLU A 214 2.55 29.04 18.32
N GLN A 215 2.29 28.36 17.21
CA GLN A 215 1.48 27.12 17.20
C GLN A 215 2.15 25.98 17.96
N ALA A 216 3.48 26.02 18.09
CA ALA A 216 4.22 25.13 18.98
C ALA A 216 4.17 25.54 20.46
N THR A 217 3.62 26.73 20.82
CA THR A 217 3.85 27.36 22.13
C THR A 217 2.76 27.13 23.18
N ASN A 218 1.65 26.45 22.90
CA ASN A 218 0.52 26.38 23.85
C ASN A 218 0.34 25.09 24.65
N LYS A 219 1.29 24.15 24.65
CA LYS A 219 1.27 23.00 25.59
C LYS A 219 2.64 22.80 26.23
N SER A 220 2.65 22.68 27.54
CA SER A 220 3.84 22.56 28.39
C SER A 220 4.61 21.24 28.25
N ASP A 221 4.03 20.24 27.55
CA ASP A 221 4.65 18.96 27.22
C ASP A 221 4.58 18.73 25.68
N LYS A 222 5.52 19.38 24.98
CA LYS A 222 5.49 19.41 23.52
C LYS A 222 6.16 18.17 22.94
N ARG A 223 5.36 17.17 22.62
CA ARG A 223 5.79 16.03 21.81
C ARG A 223 5.33 16.21 20.36
N VAL A 224 6.16 15.77 19.44
CA VAL A 224 5.89 15.79 18.01
C VAL A 224 6.05 14.36 17.47
N TRP A 225 5.12 13.93 16.63
CA TRP A 225 5.24 12.65 15.96
C TRP A 225 6.17 12.72 14.78
N THR A 226 7.01 11.71 14.66
CA THR A 226 7.87 11.49 13.50
C THR A 226 7.54 10.16 12.86
N ILE A 227 7.57 10.14 11.54
CA ILE A 227 7.55 8.92 10.74
C ILE A 227 9.01 8.55 10.46
N GLY A 228 9.41 7.40 10.96
CA GLY A 228 10.74 6.84 10.74
C GLY A 228 10.84 6.02 9.47
N HIS A 229 11.78 5.08 9.47
CA HIS A 229 11.94 4.16 8.34
C HIS A 229 10.74 3.25 8.16
N GLY A 230 10.41 3.00 6.91
CA GLY A 230 9.43 2.01 6.51
C GLY A 230 9.94 1.21 5.30
N HIS A 231 9.58 -0.07 5.28
CA HIS A 231 10.06 -1.01 4.28
C HIS A 231 8.91 -1.77 3.65
N ILE A 232 9.03 -1.99 2.34
CA ILE A 232 8.10 -2.79 1.54
C ILE A 232 8.87 -3.98 0.99
N LYS A 233 8.36 -5.19 1.22
CA LYS A 233 8.96 -6.44 0.72
C LYS A 233 7.88 -7.36 0.18
N ASN A 234 8.26 -8.29 -0.69
CA ASN A 234 7.34 -9.26 -1.27
C ASN A 234 7.63 -10.68 -0.79
N ASP A 235 6.58 -11.46 -0.56
CA ASP A 235 6.69 -12.88 -0.19
C ASP A 235 7.21 -13.75 -1.33
N ALA A 236 7.06 -13.31 -2.59
CA ALA A 236 7.34 -14.08 -3.80
C ALA A 236 6.70 -15.50 -3.78
N PHE A 237 5.53 -15.63 -3.15
CA PHE A 237 4.90 -16.92 -2.87
C PHE A 237 3.60 -17.13 -3.64
N HIS A 238 2.58 -16.29 -3.41
CA HIS A 238 1.26 -16.40 -4.01
C HIS A 238 0.55 -15.05 -4.08
N ILE A 239 -0.32 -14.84 -5.11
CA ILE A 239 -0.97 -13.54 -5.32
C ILE A 239 -2.07 -13.20 -4.30
N SER A 240 -2.65 -14.17 -3.61
CA SER A 240 -3.76 -13.94 -2.66
C SER A 240 -3.61 -14.70 -1.33
N ALA A 241 -2.59 -15.51 -1.16
CA ALA A 241 -2.32 -16.22 0.09
C ALA A 241 -0.96 -15.80 0.64
N PRO A 242 -0.84 -15.54 1.95
CA PRO A 242 0.42 -15.18 2.57
C PRO A 242 1.41 -16.36 2.58
N SER A 243 2.70 -16.06 2.66
CA SER A 243 3.75 -17.05 2.81
C SER A 243 3.61 -17.80 4.14
N LYS A 244 3.80 -19.12 4.11
CA LYS A 244 3.77 -19.93 5.35
C LYS A 244 4.94 -19.62 6.29
N THR A 245 6.04 -19.11 5.76
CA THR A 245 7.27 -18.79 6.47
C THR A 245 7.41 -17.30 6.77
N ALA A 246 6.50 -16.47 6.23
CA ALA A 246 6.46 -15.03 6.43
C ALA A 246 7.74 -14.29 5.98
N GLU A 247 8.41 -14.74 4.91
CA GLU A 247 9.72 -14.21 4.52
C GLU A 247 9.67 -12.70 4.23
N GLY A 248 8.73 -12.23 3.38
CA GLY A 248 8.63 -10.82 3.02
C GLY A 248 8.32 -9.93 4.23
N LEU A 249 7.34 -10.32 5.07
CA LEU A 249 7.01 -9.55 6.27
C LEU A 249 8.16 -9.55 7.28
N LEU A 250 8.84 -10.69 7.45
CA LEU A 250 10.00 -10.80 8.33
C LEU A 250 11.15 -9.91 7.88
N GLU A 251 11.49 -9.92 6.58
CA GLU A 251 12.54 -9.04 6.04
C GLU A 251 12.21 -7.57 6.23
N ALA A 252 10.96 -7.15 5.95
CA ALA A 252 10.51 -5.79 6.19
C ALA A 252 10.62 -5.41 7.67
N LEU A 253 10.18 -6.28 8.57
CA LEU A 253 10.22 -6.05 10.02
C LEU A 253 11.65 -5.98 10.56
N GLN A 254 12.52 -6.90 10.14
CA GLN A 254 13.93 -6.90 10.53
C GLN A 254 14.65 -5.63 10.06
N GLN A 255 14.43 -5.22 8.82
CA GLN A 255 15.02 -4.01 8.27
C GLN A 255 14.52 -2.75 9.00
N THR A 256 13.24 -2.68 9.34
CA THR A 256 12.69 -1.59 10.18
C THR A 256 13.34 -1.57 11.57
N MET A 257 13.63 -2.74 12.15
CA MET A 257 14.28 -2.85 13.46
C MET A 257 15.77 -2.50 13.46
N GLU A 258 16.44 -2.40 12.31
CA GLU A 258 17.88 -2.02 12.26
C GLU A 258 18.16 -0.64 12.88
N SER A 259 17.17 0.27 12.81
CA SER A 259 17.26 1.63 13.37
C SER A 259 16.39 1.85 14.62
N VAL A 260 15.74 0.80 15.15
CA VAL A 260 14.77 0.91 16.25
C VAL A 260 15.19 0.07 17.44
N GLY A 261 15.32 0.69 18.60
CA GLY A 261 15.51 -0.04 19.85
C GLY A 261 14.22 -0.76 20.27
N LYS A 262 14.31 -2.04 20.59
CA LYS A 262 13.16 -2.81 21.10
C LYS A 262 12.53 -2.19 22.34
N ASP A 263 13.34 -1.56 23.19
CA ASP A 263 12.89 -0.89 24.40
C ASP A 263 12.09 0.40 24.14
N ASP A 264 12.21 0.96 22.93
CA ASP A 264 11.42 2.12 22.49
C ASP A 264 9.98 1.74 22.09
N LEU A 265 9.74 0.46 21.77
CA LEU A 265 8.45 -0.01 21.24
C LEU A 265 7.40 -0.16 22.35
N ALA A 266 6.36 0.65 22.29
CA ALA A 266 5.15 0.48 23.08
C ALA A 266 4.41 -0.80 22.67
N PHE A 267 4.28 -1.01 21.35
CA PHE A 267 3.61 -2.17 20.77
C PHE A 267 3.92 -2.31 19.26
N ILE A 268 3.50 -3.43 18.71
CA ILE A 268 3.37 -3.67 17.27
C ILE A 268 1.89 -3.66 16.94
N ASN A 269 1.46 -2.80 16.01
CA ASN A 269 0.11 -2.86 15.46
C ASN A 269 0.11 -3.76 14.23
N ALA A 270 -0.45 -4.95 14.38
CA ALA A 270 -0.51 -5.95 13.34
C ALA A 270 -1.58 -5.64 12.29
N HIS A 271 -1.50 -6.29 11.13
CA HIS A 271 -2.58 -6.27 10.15
C HIS A 271 -3.86 -6.89 10.73
N GLY A 272 -3.75 -8.09 11.31
CA GLY A 272 -4.77 -8.73 12.13
C GLY A 272 -6.14 -8.76 11.45
N THR A 273 -6.25 -9.47 10.34
CA THR A 273 -7.49 -9.54 9.53
C THR A 273 -8.51 -10.54 10.07
N ALA A 274 -8.18 -11.29 11.10
CA ALA A 274 -8.95 -12.43 11.59
C ALA A 274 -9.12 -13.56 10.55
N THR A 275 -8.30 -13.57 9.50
CA THR A 275 -8.24 -14.70 8.58
C THR A 275 -7.23 -15.74 9.07
N LEU A 276 -7.52 -17.03 8.80
CA LEU A 276 -6.73 -18.14 9.32
C LEU A 276 -5.25 -18.02 8.95
N PHE A 277 -4.94 -17.63 7.71
CA PHE A 277 -3.57 -17.66 7.19
C PHE A 277 -2.80 -16.38 7.48
N ASN A 278 -3.43 -15.20 7.43
CA ASN A 278 -2.73 -13.94 7.65
C ASN A 278 -2.26 -13.82 9.10
N ASP A 279 -3.16 -14.02 10.07
CA ASP A 279 -2.82 -13.87 11.49
C ASP A 279 -1.77 -14.91 11.92
N GLN A 280 -1.85 -16.12 11.34
CA GLN A 280 -0.83 -17.16 11.50
C GLN A 280 0.53 -16.70 10.98
N MET A 281 0.57 -16.13 9.77
CA MET A 281 1.80 -15.63 9.14
C MET A 281 2.43 -14.49 9.95
N GLU A 282 1.62 -13.51 10.38
CA GLU A 282 2.10 -12.38 11.19
C GLU A 282 2.71 -12.84 12.51
N SER A 283 2.07 -13.80 13.20
CA SER A 283 2.59 -14.37 14.45
C SER A 283 3.96 -15.02 14.26
N ILE A 284 4.17 -15.72 13.14
CA ILE A 284 5.45 -16.32 12.78
C ILE A 284 6.51 -15.24 12.51
N ALA A 285 6.16 -14.16 11.77
CA ALA A 285 7.08 -13.06 11.51
C ALA A 285 7.56 -12.40 12.82
N ILE A 286 6.64 -12.06 13.72
CA ILE A 286 6.93 -11.44 15.02
C ILE A 286 7.84 -12.36 15.86
N GLN A 287 7.53 -13.66 15.94
CA GLN A 287 8.35 -14.61 16.66
C GLN A 287 9.75 -14.76 16.07
N ARG A 288 9.86 -14.87 14.74
CA ARG A 288 11.14 -14.99 14.03
C ARG A 288 12.00 -13.72 14.13
N ALA A 289 11.36 -12.56 14.24
CA ALA A 289 12.03 -11.26 14.49
C ALA A 289 12.48 -11.08 15.95
N ALA A 290 12.27 -12.09 16.83
CA ALA A 290 12.57 -12.03 18.27
C ALA A 290 11.82 -10.91 19.02
N LEU A 291 10.57 -10.62 18.61
CA LEU A 291 9.70 -9.56 19.17
C LEU A 291 8.50 -10.14 19.96
N SER A 292 8.54 -11.41 20.35
CA SER A 292 7.44 -12.10 21.04
C SER A 292 7.05 -11.52 22.41
N ASP A 293 7.89 -10.70 23.01
CA ASP A 293 7.69 -10.01 24.30
C ASP A 293 7.30 -8.53 24.13
N VAL A 294 7.17 -8.05 22.89
CA VAL A 294 6.59 -6.74 22.59
C VAL A 294 5.08 -6.90 22.50
N PRO A 295 4.27 -6.04 23.18
CA PRO A 295 2.81 -6.07 23.04
C PRO A 295 2.38 -5.97 21.58
N VAL A 296 1.35 -6.74 21.20
CA VAL A 296 0.77 -6.71 19.86
C VAL A 296 -0.70 -6.36 19.97
N ASN A 297 -1.21 -5.50 19.08
CA ASN A 297 -2.63 -5.28 18.94
C ASN A 297 -3.08 -5.31 17.48
N ALA A 298 -4.40 -5.50 17.28
CA ALA A 298 -5.06 -5.42 15.99
C ALA A 298 -6.39 -4.70 16.14
N LEU A 299 -6.63 -3.68 15.31
CA LEU A 299 -7.74 -2.76 15.49
C LEU A 299 -8.97 -3.05 14.62
N LYS A 300 -8.90 -4.07 13.75
CA LYS A 300 -10.00 -4.39 12.82
C LYS A 300 -11.28 -4.88 13.48
N GLY A 301 -11.23 -5.36 14.72
CA GLY A 301 -12.42 -5.69 15.51
C GLY A 301 -13.30 -4.47 15.85
N TYR A 302 -12.78 -3.24 15.70
CA TYR A 302 -13.53 -2.01 15.96
C TYR A 302 -14.22 -1.44 14.73
N ILE A 303 -13.57 -1.49 13.56
CA ILE A 303 -14.06 -0.85 12.34
C ILE A 303 -14.06 -1.75 11.11
N GLY A 304 -13.57 -2.97 11.22
CA GLY A 304 -13.32 -3.80 10.05
C GLY A 304 -12.06 -3.40 9.30
N HIS A 305 -11.86 -4.00 8.14
CA HIS A 305 -10.73 -3.73 7.27
C HIS A 305 -11.07 -2.62 6.27
N SER A 306 -10.47 -1.45 6.42
CA SER A 306 -10.70 -0.28 5.57
C SER A 306 -9.77 -0.21 4.35
N LEU A 307 -9.22 -1.33 3.92
CA LEU A 307 -8.45 -1.52 2.68
C LEU A 307 -7.31 -0.50 2.52
N GLY A 308 -7.36 0.37 1.49
CA GLY A 308 -6.35 1.40 1.25
C GLY A 308 -6.25 2.47 2.33
N ALA A 309 -7.31 2.67 3.13
CA ALA A 309 -7.27 3.56 4.29
C ALA A 309 -6.56 2.95 5.50
N ALA A 310 -6.52 1.61 5.62
CA ALA A 310 -6.14 0.91 6.85
C ALA A 310 -4.78 1.35 7.41
N GLY A 311 -3.77 1.52 6.55
CA GLY A 311 -2.44 1.93 6.98
C GLY A 311 -2.40 3.29 7.65
N VAL A 312 -3.06 4.29 7.06
CA VAL A 312 -3.13 5.66 7.62
C VAL A 312 -4.04 5.69 8.84
N PHE A 313 -5.24 5.10 8.73
CA PHE A 313 -6.24 5.04 9.79
C PHE A 313 -5.67 4.45 11.10
N GLU A 314 -5.11 3.24 11.00
CA GLU A 314 -4.60 2.53 12.17
C GLU A 314 -3.34 3.21 12.74
N THR A 315 -2.49 3.82 11.89
CA THR A 315 -1.34 4.61 12.35
C THR A 315 -1.76 5.82 13.18
N ILE A 316 -2.79 6.57 12.76
CA ILE A 316 -3.32 7.70 13.52
C ILE A 316 -3.87 7.24 14.89
N LEU A 317 -4.66 6.16 14.93
CA LEU A 317 -5.15 5.62 16.19
C LEU A 317 -4.00 5.17 17.11
N CYS A 318 -2.95 4.57 16.56
CA CYS A 318 -1.76 4.19 17.33
C CYS A 318 -1.02 5.42 17.90
N MET A 319 -0.89 6.50 17.14
CA MET A 319 -0.32 7.75 17.63
C MET A 319 -1.13 8.30 18.81
N LYS A 320 -2.46 8.40 18.68
CA LYS A 320 -3.37 8.84 19.77
C LYS A 320 -3.27 7.93 21.00
N SER A 321 -3.15 6.62 20.78
CA SER A 321 -3.01 5.60 21.81
C SER A 321 -1.73 5.81 22.64
N VAL A 322 -0.59 6.05 21.99
CA VAL A 322 0.67 6.33 22.67
C VAL A 322 0.64 7.68 23.39
N ASP A 323 0.05 8.73 22.80
CA ASP A 323 -0.12 10.04 23.45
C ASP A 323 -0.95 9.96 24.74
N ASP A 324 -1.90 9.04 24.76
CA ASP A 324 -2.75 8.73 25.92
C ASP A 324 -2.16 7.63 26.83
N HIS A 325 -0.88 7.29 26.67
CA HIS A 325 -0.17 6.25 27.42
C HIS A 325 -0.88 4.89 27.45
N THR A 326 -1.61 4.55 26.40
CA THR A 326 -2.44 3.35 26.31
C THR A 326 -1.94 2.43 25.21
N VAL A 327 -1.91 1.13 25.46
CA VAL A 327 -1.90 0.09 24.42
C VAL A 327 -3.33 -0.40 24.25
N LEU A 328 -3.93 -0.13 23.11
CA LEU A 328 -5.30 -0.57 22.84
C LEU A 328 -5.39 -2.09 22.78
N GLY A 329 -6.42 -2.67 23.39
CA GLY A 329 -6.69 -4.10 23.30
C GLY A 329 -7.17 -4.54 21.93
N THR A 330 -6.99 -5.81 21.62
CA THR A 330 -7.49 -6.46 20.41
C THR A 330 -8.93 -6.91 20.64
N ARG A 331 -9.89 -6.14 20.11
CA ARG A 331 -11.31 -6.46 20.26
C ARG A 331 -11.64 -7.80 19.57
N GLY A 332 -12.38 -8.67 20.27
CA GLY A 332 -12.78 -9.99 19.81
C GLY A 332 -11.78 -11.10 20.12
N TYR A 333 -10.59 -10.77 20.64
CA TYR A 333 -9.63 -11.76 21.09
C TYR A 333 -10.01 -12.31 22.47
N GLU A 334 -10.07 -13.63 22.61
CA GLU A 334 -10.32 -14.34 23.88
C GLU A 334 -9.26 -15.42 24.12
N GLU A 335 -8.97 -16.25 23.11
CA GLU A 335 -8.04 -17.36 23.19
C GLU A 335 -7.10 -17.39 21.99
N MET A 336 -5.81 -17.73 22.23
CA MET A 336 -4.78 -17.77 21.20
C MET A 336 -5.07 -18.81 20.12
N GLY A 337 -5.25 -18.35 18.87
CA GLY A 337 -5.54 -19.18 17.71
C GLY A 337 -4.40 -19.30 16.69
N VAL A 338 -3.19 -18.84 17.05
CA VAL A 338 -2.02 -18.88 16.16
C VAL A 338 -0.86 -19.61 16.84
N SER A 339 0.05 -20.18 16.05
CA SER A 339 1.16 -20.97 16.58
C SER A 339 2.41 -20.14 16.90
N GLY A 340 2.58 -18.96 16.28
CA GLY A 340 3.67 -18.05 16.59
C GLY A 340 3.44 -17.40 17.96
N LYS A 341 4.53 -17.26 18.73
CA LYS A 341 4.44 -16.64 20.05
C LYS A 341 4.32 -15.12 19.94
N VAL A 342 3.15 -14.58 20.32
CA VAL A 342 2.83 -13.14 20.33
C VAL A 342 2.18 -12.76 21.65
N MET A 343 2.38 -11.50 22.08
CA MET A 343 1.83 -10.97 23.33
C MET A 343 0.58 -10.11 23.03
N LEU A 344 -0.59 -10.72 23.05
CA LEU A 344 -1.89 -10.11 22.78
C LEU A 344 -2.75 -9.99 24.05
N SER A 345 -3.62 -8.97 24.08
CA SER A 345 -4.63 -8.77 25.12
C SER A 345 -5.92 -8.23 24.51
N ALA A 346 -7.06 -8.64 25.02
CA ALA A 346 -8.36 -8.00 24.77
C ALA A 346 -8.51 -6.68 25.52
N GLU A 347 -7.86 -6.57 26.68
CA GLU A 347 -7.94 -5.40 27.54
C GLU A 347 -6.86 -4.38 27.18
N HIS A 348 -7.18 -3.11 27.39
CA HIS A 348 -6.21 -2.02 27.30
C HIS A 348 -5.18 -2.12 28.41
N SER A 349 -3.94 -1.73 28.12
CA SER A 349 -2.87 -1.66 29.10
C SER A 349 -2.14 -0.32 29.02
N SER A 350 -1.39 0.05 30.05
CA SER A 350 -0.63 1.29 30.08
C SER A 350 0.76 1.12 29.47
N THR A 351 1.28 2.21 28.89
CA THR A 351 2.66 2.29 28.39
C THR A 351 3.25 3.68 28.62
N HIS A 352 4.57 3.75 28.82
CA HIS A 352 5.34 5.00 28.80
C HIS A 352 6.31 5.06 27.63
N LYS A 353 6.32 4.03 26.80
CA LYS A 353 7.14 3.98 25.60
C LYS A 353 6.51 4.82 24.49
N THR A 354 7.31 5.30 23.56
CA THR A 354 6.94 6.41 22.67
C THR A 354 6.91 6.06 21.20
N GLY A 355 7.28 4.84 20.84
CA GLY A 355 7.30 4.37 19.46
C GLY A 355 6.46 3.13 19.26
N PHE A 356 6.02 2.88 18.03
CA PHE A 356 5.35 1.64 17.62
C PHE A 356 5.71 1.28 16.18
N ILE A 357 5.53 0.01 15.84
CA ILE A 357 5.63 -0.47 14.46
C ILE A 357 4.23 -0.79 13.96
N LYS A 358 3.86 -0.26 12.79
CA LYS A 358 2.70 -0.67 12.02
C LYS A 358 3.10 -1.75 11.01
N MET A 359 2.37 -2.87 10.95
CA MET A 359 2.56 -3.94 9.99
C MET A 359 1.30 -4.10 9.13
N LEU A 360 1.47 -4.34 7.83
CA LEU A 360 0.39 -4.67 6.89
C LEU A 360 0.89 -5.69 5.87
N SER A 361 -0.02 -6.56 5.45
CA SER A 361 0.17 -7.51 4.35
C SER A 361 -0.98 -7.39 3.35
N GLY A 362 -0.74 -7.62 2.07
CA GLY A 362 -1.73 -7.43 1.02
C GLY A 362 -1.64 -8.46 -0.11
N PHE A 363 -2.70 -8.52 -0.91
CA PHE A 363 -2.71 -9.30 -2.13
C PHE A 363 -1.60 -8.84 -3.08
N GLY A 364 -1.02 -9.77 -3.85
CA GLY A 364 0.21 -9.58 -4.59
C GLY A 364 1.44 -10.03 -3.79
N GLY A 365 1.26 -10.52 -2.55
CA GLY A 365 2.34 -10.94 -1.65
C GLY A 365 3.13 -9.76 -1.07
N CYS A 366 2.61 -8.55 -1.15
CA CYS A 366 3.27 -7.34 -0.66
C CYS A 366 3.08 -7.18 0.86
N ASN A 367 4.13 -6.77 1.56
CA ASN A 367 4.16 -6.52 2.99
C ASN A 367 4.80 -5.16 3.25
N ALA A 368 4.29 -4.42 4.24
CA ALA A 368 4.85 -3.14 4.66
C ALA A 368 4.98 -3.07 6.16
N THR A 369 6.08 -2.49 6.62
CA THR A 369 6.31 -2.12 8.01
C THR A 369 6.67 -0.64 8.07
N LEU A 370 6.20 0.05 9.10
CA LEU A 370 6.43 1.48 9.30
C LEU A 370 6.66 1.74 10.78
N TYR A 371 7.75 2.42 11.11
CA TYR A 371 8.02 2.90 12.46
C TYR A 371 7.54 4.33 12.64
N ALA A 372 6.87 4.61 13.75
CA ALA A 372 6.51 5.96 14.16
C ALA A 372 6.89 6.17 15.63
N LYS A 373 7.40 7.38 15.96
CA LYS A 373 7.85 7.72 17.29
C LYS A 373 7.42 9.14 17.69
N SER A 374 6.98 9.30 18.92
CA SER A 374 6.75 10.58 19.55
C SER A 374 8.05 11.06 20.21
N VAL A 375 8.52 12.25 19.83
CA VAL A 375 9.76 12.86 20.33
C VAL A 375 9.48 14.17 21.06
N GLU A 376 10.30 14.53 22.05
CA GLU A 376 10.17 15.83 22.72
C GLU A 376 10.64 16.95 21.78
N SER A 377 9.84 18.00 21.63
CA SER A 377 10.20 19.13 20.77
C SER A 377 11.47 19.87 21.24
N SER A 378 11.78 19.79 22.52
CA SER A 378 13.02 20.33 23.11
C SER A 378 14.30 19.57 22.71
N SER A 379 14.15 18.29 22.32
CA SER A 379 15.27 17.46 21.83
C SER A 379 15.58 17.69 20.35
N LEU A 380 14.70 18.43 19.64
CA LEU A 380 14.86 18.73 18.23
C LEU A 380 15.74 19.97 18.08
N SER A 381 17.00 19.80 17.69
CA SER A 381 17.84 20.93 17.31
C SER A 381 17.18 21.64 16.11
N LEU A 382 17.19 22.99 16.13
CA LEU A 382 16.76 23.85 15.02
C LEU A 382 17.76 23.74 13.82
N ASN A 383 18.18 22.53 13.50
CA ASN A 383 18.98 22.33 12.30
C ASN A 383 18.06 22.53 11.09
N GLU A 384 18.31 23.61 10.36
CA GLU A 384 17.76 23.81 9.04
C GLU A 384 17.93 22.51 8.26
N ALA A 385 16.84 21.96 7.73
CA ALA A 385 16.85 20.74 6.97
C ALA A 385 17.80 20.89 5.77
N LYS A 386 19.04 20.45 5.92
CA LYS A 386 19.90 20.21 4.78
C LYS A 386 19.37 18.96 4.09
N ALA A 387 18.88 19.14 2.88
CA ALA A 387 18.51 18.01 2.03
C ALA A 387 19.67 17.01 2.03
N VAL A 388 19.36 15.71 2.21
CA VAL A 388 20.35 14.62 2.09
C VAL A 388 20.71 14.48 0.61
N THR A 389 21.32 15.54 0.04
CA THR A 389 21.69 15.56 -1.38
C THR A 389 22.95 14.75 -1.66
N ASP A 390 23.74 14.41 -0.63
CA ASP A 390 25.06 13.82 -0.84
C ASP A 390 25.06 12.29 -1.01
N HIS A 391 23.94 11.60 -0.77
CA HIS A 391 23.90 10.13 -0.79
C HIS A 391 22.76 9.52 -1.63
N VAL A 392 21.87 10.31 -2.21
CA VAL A 392 20.90 9.79 -3.16
C VAL A 392 21.57 9.75 -4.53
N PRO A 393 21.66 8.60 -5.18
CA PRO A 393 22.12 8.55 -6.56
C PRO A 393 21.19 9.47 -7.39
N SER A 394 21.70 10.64 -7.74
CA SER A 394 20.95 11.61 -8.55
C SER A 394 20.56 11.03 -9.93
N VAL A 395 21.20 9.94 -10.31
CA VAL A 395 20.98 9.27 -11.60
C VAL A 395 21.10 7.76 -11.41
N PHE A 396 20.02 7.02 -11.68
CA PHE A 396 20.09 5.58 -11.93
C PHE A 396 20.39 5.34 -13.41
N ARG A 397 21.06 4.23 -13.70
CA ARG A 397 21.32 3.79 -15.07
C ARG A 397 20.15 2.99 -15.58
N LYS A 398 19.60 3.35 -16.76
CA LYS A 398 18.65 2.52 -17.50
C LYS A 398 19.41 1.52 -18.36
N THR A 399 19.09 0.24 -18.22
CA THR A 399 19.63 -0.84 -19.06
C THR A 399 18.46 -1.62 -19.60
N HIS A 400 18.59 -2.16 -20.79
CA HIS A 400 17.56 -2.90 -21.49
C HIS A 400 16.18 -2.23 -21.42
N HIS A 401 15.57 -2.07 -22.54
CA HIS A 401 14.29 -1.39 -22.67
C HIS A 401 13.37 -2.25 -23.54
N VAL A 402 12.17 -2.50 -23.07
CA VAL A 402 11.12 -3.19 -23.82
C VAL A 402 9.93 -2.28 -24.02
N ARG A 403 9.44 -2.22 -25.27
CA ARG A 403 8.17 -1.60 -25.60
C ARG A 403 7.26 -2.61 -26.27
N ILE A 404 6.02 -2.73 -25.80
CA ILE A 404 5.01 -3.62 -26.38
C ILE A 404 3.72 -2.82 -26.55
N THR A 405 3.18 -2.80 -27.78
CA THR A 405 1.89 -2.20 -28.12
C THR A 405 1.14 -3.17 -29.05
N PRO A 406 -0.11 -2.91 -29.44
CA PRO A 406 -0.82 -3.75 -30.42
C PRO A 406 -0.09 -3.88 -31.77
N GLU A 407 0.74 -2.88 -32.15
CA GLU A 407 1.49 -2.87 -33.41
C GLU A 407 2.73 -3.76 -33.39
N GLY A 408 3.26 -4.11 -32.18
CA GLY A 408 4.47 -4.95 -32.10
C GLY A 408 5.14 -4.94 -30.74
N ALA A 409 6.30 -5.59 -30.68
CA ALA A 409 7.16 -5.61 -29.51
C ALA A 409 8.61 -5.25 -29.92
N TRP A 410 9.22 -4.37 -29.17
CA TRP A 410 10.61 -3.92 -29.38
C TRP A 410 11.43 -4.18 -28.13
N LEU A 411 12.65 -4.66 -28.34
CA LEU A 411 13.64 -4.83 -27.29
C LEU A 411 14.91 -4.06 -27.68
N ASP A 412 15.36 -3.15 -26.83
CA ASP A 412 16.49 -2.24 -27.08
C ASP A 412 16.39 -1.52 -28.43
N GLY A 413 15.17 -1.07 -28.77
CA GLY A 413 14.84 -0.37 -30.02
C GLY A 413 14.71 -1.25 -31.25
N ARG A 414 14.90 -2.58 -31.13
CA ARG A 414 14.79 -3.51 -32.24
C ARG A 414 13.45 -4.23 -32.21
N LEU A 415 12.73 -4.21 -33.34
CA LEU A 415 11.49 -4.97 -33.51
C LEU A 415 11.77 -6.48 -33.38
N LEU A 416 11.03 -7.13 -32.48
CA LEU A 416 11.13 -8.57 -32.29
C LEU A 416 10.45 -9.31 -33.46
N PRO A 417 11.08 -10.38 -33.99
CA PRO A 417 10.56 -11.12 -35.15
C PRO A 417 9.43 -12.09 -34.74
N VAL A 418 8.29 -11.53 -34.30
CA VAL A 418 7.11 -12.33 -33.93
C VAL A 418 6.40 -12.73 -35.20
N LYS A 419 6.45 -14.03 -35.55
CA LYS A 419 5.77 -14.55 -36.75
C LYS A 419 4.27 -14.66 -36.45
N GLY A 420 3.46 -13.84 -37.13
CA GLY A 420 2.01 -13.86 -37.00
C GLY A 420 1.43 -15.20 -37.48
N GLU A 421 0.72 -15.90 -36.61
CA GLU A 421 -0.31 -16.85 -37.01
C GLU A 421 -1.62 -16.06 -37.16
N SER A 422 -2.30 -16.30 -38.30
CA SER A 422 -3.56 -15.67 -38.73
C SER A 422 -4.49 -15.21 -37.58
N ASN A 423 -4.97 -14.01 -37.69
CA ASN A 423 -6.20 -13.32 -37.22
C ASN A 423 -6.92 -13.66 -35.89
N GLU A 424 -6.56 -14.73 -35.17
CA GLU A 424 -7.33 -15.14 -33.97
C GLU A 424 -6.56 -15.09 -32.63
N LYS A 425 -5.24 -15.03 -32.65
CA LYS A 425 -4.42 -15.04 -31.42
C LYS A 425 -3.86 -13.65 -31.12
N SER A 426 -4.04 -13.17 -29.87
CA SER A 426 -3.43 -11.91 -29.45
C SER A 426 -1.90 -11.94 -29.58
N LEU A 427 -1.28 -10.79 -29.94
CA LEU A 427 0.17 -10.62 -30.02
C LEU A 427 0.87 -11.15 -28.75
N LEU A 428 0.35 -10.82 -27.57
CA LEU A 428 0.90 -11.27 -26.28
C LEU A 428 0.99 -12.78 -26.18
N THR A 429 -0.05 -13.51 -26.61
CA THR A 429 -0.05 -14.98 -26.59
C THR A 429 0.94 -15.55 -27.59
N THR A 430 1.13 -14.89 -28.73
CA THR A 430 2.10 -15.30 -29.75
C THR A 430 3.54 -15.13 -29.25
N ILE A 431 3.86 -13.97 -28.64
CA ILE A 431 5.17 -13.74 -28.01
C ILE A 431 5.44 -14.79 -26.92
N TYR A 432 4.45 -15.02 -26.03
CA TYR A 432 4.61 -16.04 -24.99
C TYR A 432 4.99 -17.41 -25.56
N LYS A 433 4.26 -17.89 -26.57
CA LYS A 433 4.50 -19.20 -27.16
C LYS A 433 5.83 -19.35 -27.91
N GLN A 434 6.27 -18.27 -28.56
CA GLN A 434 7.48 -18.30 -29.39
C GLN A 434 8.76 -18.04 -28.61
N MET A 435 8.69 -17.23 -27.54
CA MET A 435 9.88 -16.71 -26.88
C MET A 435 10.01 -17.14 -25.41
N ILE A 436 8.92 -17.56 -24.74
CA ILE A 436 8.91 -17.89 -23.30
C ILE A 436 8.48 -19.36 -23.10
N GLY A 437 7.20 -19.65 -23.19
CA GLY A 437 6.61 -21.00 -23.30
C GLY A 437 6.60 -21.90 -22.06
N ASP A 438 7.32 -21.56 -20.99
CA ASP A 438 7.63 -22.43 -19.84
C ASP A 438 6.81 -22.13 -18.56
N TYR A 439 5.77 -21.28 -18.65
CA TYR A 439 4.99 -20.85 -17.49
C TYR A 439 3.47 -20.98 -17.70
N PRO A 440 2.88 -22.18 -17.53
CA PRO A 440 1.45 -22.40 -17.81
C PRO A 440 0.48 -21.52 -17.04
N LYS A 441 0.91 -20.95 -15.87
CA LYS A 441 0.13 -20.00 -15.08
C LYS A 441 -0.20 -18.72 -15.87
N TYR A 442 0.60 -18.38 -16.89
CA TYR A 442 0.34 -17.27 -17.82
C TYR A 442 -1.11 -17.25 -18.36
N TYR A 443 -1.67 -18.41 -18.68
CA TYR A 443 -3.03 -18.50 -19.23
C TYR A 443 -4.14 -18.15 -18.20
N LYS A 444 -3.82 -18.14 -16.91
CA LYS A 444 -4.74 -17.74 -15.84
C LYS A 444 -4.68 -16.25 -15.53
N MET A 445 -3.64 -15.56 -15.97
CA MET A 445 -3.44 -14.12 -15.77
C MET A 445 -4.47 -13.30 -16.55
N ASP A 446 -4.79 -12.11 -16.05
CA ASP A 446 -5.53 -11.10 -16.79
C ASP A 446 -4.67 -10.39 -17.84
N GLY A 447 -5.23 -9.39 -18.54
CA GLY A 447 -4.53 -8.69 -19.62
C GLY A 447 -3.32 -7.90 -19.13
N LEU A 448 -3.46 -7.17 -18.03
CA LEU A 448 -2.39 -6.35 -17.43
C LEU A 448 -1.23 -7.25 -16.96
N CYS A 449 -1.55 -8.33 -16.25
CA CYS A 449 -0.53 -9.26 -15.77
C CYS A 449 0.17 -10.02 -16.91
N ARG A 450 -0.55 -10.40 -17.98
CA ARG A 450 0.06 -10.99 -19.18
C ARG A 450 1.05 -10.05 -19.85
N LEU A 451 0.66 -8.78 -19.99
CA LEU A 451 1.51 -7.75 -20.58
C LEU A 451 2.77 -7.54 -19.74
N GLY A 452 2.63 -7.36 -18.42
CA GLY A 452 3.76 -7.18 -17.51
C GLY A 452 4.67 -8.39 -17.43
N PHE A 453 4.09 -9.60 -17.40
CA PHE A 453 4.84 -10.84 -17.43
C PHE A 453 5.71 -10.95 -18.68
N ILE A 454 5.14 -10.74 -19.88
CA ILE A 454 5.91 -10.82 -21.14
C ILE A 454 7.02 -9.77 -21.16
N ALA A 455 6.69 -8.52 -20.83
CA ALA A 455 7.65 -7.43 -20.85
C ALA A 455 8.82 -7.71 -19.89
N SER A 456 8.55 -8.20 -18.67
CA SER A 456 9.59 -8.55 -17.71
C SER A 456 10.45 -9.72 -18.16
N GLU A 457 9.86 -10.80 -18.72
CA GLU A 457 10.61 -11.96 -19.22
C GLU A 457 11.56 -11.57 -20.38
N LEU A 458 11.10 -10.73 -21.31
CA LEU A 458 11.95 -10.24 -22.41
C LEU A 458 13.13 -9.40 -21.90
N LEU A 459 12.92 -8.53 -20.89
CA LEU A 459 13.99 -7.76 -20.27
C LEU A 459 15.01 -8.65 -19.57
N LEU A 460 14.55 -9.64 -18.80
CA LEU A 460 15.43 -10.53 -18.04
C LEU A 460 16.23 -11.47 -18.96
N GLN A 461 15.64 -11.91 -20.07
CA GLN A 461 16.38 -12.67 -21.10
C GLN A 461 17.49 -11.84 -21.76
N ALA A 462 17.27 -10.52 -21.93
CA ALA A 462 18.29 -9.62 -22.48
C ALA A 462 19.44 -9.36 -21.50
N GLU A 463 19.13 -9.28 -20.20
CA GLU A 463 20.10 -9.00 -19.13
C GLU A 463 21.16 -10.11 -18.98
N LYS A 464 20.86 -11.36 -19.33
CA LYS A 464 21.77 -12.52 -19.27
C LYS A 464 22.54 -12.64 -17.95
N THR A 465 21.82 -12.61 -16.86
CA THR A 465 22.39 -12.63 -15.50
C THR A 465 23.07 -13.97 -15.19
N GLU A 466 24.27 -13.96 -14.62
CA GLU A 466 24.95 -15.15 -14.12
C GLU A 466 24.20 -15.77 -12.94
N GLU A 467 24.22 -17.10 -12.76
CA GLU A 467 23.51 -17.83 -11.69
C GLU A 467 23.87 -17.33 -10.27
N THR A 468 25.12 -16.95 -10.03
CA THR A 468 25.58 -16.42 -8.74
C THR A 468 24.95 -15.08 -8.40
N SER A 469 24.65 -14.25 -9.40
CA SER A 469 24.01 -12.94 -9.24
C SER A 469 22.48 -13.04 -9.08
N ILE A 470 21.85 -14.13 -9.51
CA ILE A 470 20.40 -14.32 -9.39
C ILE A 470 19.94 -14.26 -7.92
N LYS A 471 20.62 -14.97 -7.00
CA LYS A 471 20.27 -14.98 -5.58
C LYS A 471 20.37 -13.61 -4.92
N GLU A 472 21.35 -12.81 -5.32
CA GLU A 472 21.48 -11.43 -4.84
C GLU A 472 20.37 -10.55 -5.37
N LEU A 473 20.05 -10.66 -6.67
CA LEU A 473 18.95 -9.94 -7.30
C LEU A 473 17.59 -10.32 -6.74
N GLN A 474 17.38 -11.57 -6.31
CA GLN A 474 16.13 -11.98 -5.66
C GLN A 474 15.81 -11.14 -4.42
N ARG A 475 16.81 -10.66 -3.70
CA ARG A 475 16.61 -9.81 -2.49
C ARG A 475 16.68 -8.33 -2.76
N SER A 476 17.48 -7.91 -3.75
CA SER A 476 17.82 -6.51 -4.01
C SER A 476 17.08 -5.88 -5.19
N ARG A 477 16.35 -6.69 -5.99
CA ARG A 477 15.54 -6.18 -7.11
C ARG A 477 14.11 -5.95 -6.68
N GLY A 478 13.64 -4.71 -6.84
CA GLY A 478 12.24 -4.34 -6.71
C GLY A 478 11.52 -4.33 -8.06
N VAL A 479 10.17 -4.23 -7.98
CA VAL A 479 9.29 -4.04 -9.13
C VAL A 479 8.40 -2.83 -8.87
N VAL A 480 8.61 -1.74 -9.59
CA VAL A 480 7.88 -0.48 -9.44
C VAL A 480 7.24 -0.11 -10.76
N LEU A 481 5.92 -0.18 -10.83
CA LEU A 481 5.18 0.01 -12.07
C LEU A 481 4.17 1.15 -11.98
N PHE A 482 3.86 1.73 -13.14
CA PHE A 482 2.99 2.90 -13.29
C PHE A 482 1.95 2.65 -14.36
N ASN A 483 0.72 3.15 -14.13
CA ASN A 483 -0.28 3.23 -15.19
C ASN A 483 -1.29 4.37 -14.96
N ARG A 484 -2.30 4.45 -15.85
CA ARG A 484 -3.43 5.39 -15.76
C ARG A 484 -4.73 4.65 -15.45
N SER A 485 -4.99 3.56 -16.14
CA SER A 485 -6.28 2.88 -16.16
C SER A 485 -6.51 1.93 -14.97
N SER A 486 -5.55 1.83 -14.03
CA SER A 486 -5.63 0.85 -12.93
C SER A 486 -5.84 -0.57 -13.47
N SER A 487 -6.85 -1.27 -13.00
CA SER A 487 -7.26 -2.62 -13.43
C SER A 487 -8.61 -2.63 -14.16
N ILE A 488 -8.97 -1.54 -14.83
CA ILE A 488 -10.31 -1.32 -15.42
C ILE A 488 -10.81 -2.50 -16.27
N SER A 489 -9.92 -3.16 -17.01
CA SER A 489 -10.27 -4.33 -17.82
C SER A 489 -10.80 -5.49 -16.97
N SER A 490 -10.17 -5.74 -15.82
CA SER A 490 -10.57 -6.79 -14.87
C SER A 490 -11.76 -6.35 -14.04
N ASP A 491 -11.88 -5.07 -13.73
CA ASP A 491 -13.02 -4.50 -13.02
C ASP A 491 -14.31 -4.67 -13.82
N LYS A 492 -14.29 -4.37 -15.13
CA LYS A 492 -15.41 -4.60 -16.04
C LYS A 492 -15.83 -6.08 -16.10
N LYS A 493 -14.86 -6.99 -16.19
CA LYS A 493 -15.12 -8.43 -16.20
C LYS A 493 -15.73 -8.92 -14.89
N TYR A 494 -15.22 -8.39 -13.76
CA TYR A 494 -15.74 -8.74 -12.46
C TYR A 494 -17.17 -8.18 -12.27
N LEU A 495 -17.40 -6.91 -12.62
CA LEU A 495 -18.74 -6.32 -12.58
C LEU A 495 -19.75 -7.15 -13.38
N ALA A 496 -19.38 -7.61 -14.57
CA ALA A 496 -20.26 -8.47 -15.38
C ALA A 496 -20.66 -9.77 -14.68
N SER A 497 -19.82 -10.33 -13.80
CA SER A 497 -20.12 -11.55 -13.05
C SER A 497 -21.12 -11.36 -11.90
N ILE A 498 -21.37 -10.10 -11.50
CA ILE A 498 -22.29 -9.74 -10.41
C ILE A 498 -23.45 -8.86 -10.88
N ALA A 499 -23.52 -8.48 -12.16
CA ALA A 499 -24.50 -7.52 -12.68
C ALA A 499 -25.92 -8.10 -12.68
N ASP A 500 -26.09 -9.34 -13.08
CA ASP A 500 -27.38 -10.03 -13.18
C ASP A 500 -27.76 -10.64 -11.82
N LYS A 501 -28.92 -10.25 -11.30
CA LYS A 501 -29.45 -10.75 -10.02
C LYS A 501 -29.86 -12.23 -10.07
N ASP A 502 -30.30 -12.69 -11.24
CA ASP A 502 -30.72 -14.07 -11.45
C ASP A 502 -29.56 -15.00 -11.81
N ASN A 503 -28.40 -14.40 -12.15
CA ASN A 503 -27.16 -15.07 -12.50
C ASN A 503 -25.96 -14.44 -11.77
N TYR A 504 -26.04 -14.40 -10.45
CA TYR A 504 -25.04 -13.79 -9.58
C TYR A 504 -23.95 -14.81 -9.22
N TYR A 505 -22.81 -14.73 -9.89
CA TYR A 505 -21.65 -15.61 -9.67
C TYR A 505 -20.35 -14.81 -9.55
N PRO A 506 -20.11 -14.14 -8.41
CA PRO A 506 -18.88 -13.38 -8.21
C PRO A 506 -17.65 -14.32 -8.34
N SER A 507 -16.80 -14.01 -9.31
CA SER A 507 -15.63 -14.84 -9.62
C SER A 507 -14.43 -14.49 -8.74
N PRO A 508 -13.99 -15.35 -7.81
CA PRO A 508 -12.86 -15.06 -6.95
C PRO A 508 -11.56 -14.89 -7.73
N SER A 509 -11.37 -15.66 -8.80
CA SER A 509 -10.18 -15.57 -9.64
C SER A 509 -10.11 -14.26 -10.44
N VAL A 510 -11.25 -13.71 -10.88
CA VAL A 510 -11.29 -12.41 -11.56
C VAL A 510 -11.11 -11.29 -10.53
N PHE A 511 -11.74 -11.41 -9.35
CA PHE A 511 -11.67 -10.38 -8.31
C PHE A 511 -10.23 -10.09 -7.86
N VAL A 512 -9.38 -11.10 -7.69
CA VAL A 512 -7.98 -10.87 -7.32
C VAL A 512 -7.27 -9.97 -8.35
N TYR A 513 -7.53 -10.17 -9.64
CA TYR A 513 -6.95 -9.34 -10.72
C TYR A 513 -7.58 -7.95 -10.86
N THR A 514 -8.60 -7.62 -10.07
CA THR A 514 -9.10 -6.24 -9.99
C THR A 514 -8.17 -5.30 -9.21
N LEU A 515 -7.05 -5.77 -8.70
CA LEU A 515 -6.01 -4.99 -8.06
C LEU A 515 -4.80 -4.86 -9.01
N PRO A 516 -4.40 -3.63 -9.42
CA PRO A 516 -3.35 -3.47 -10.43
C PRO A 516 -1.97 -3.95 -9.94
N ASN A 517 -1.69 -3.89 -8.64
CA ASN A 517 -0.43 -4.37 -8.06
C ASN A 517 -0.24 -5.90 -8.18
N ILE A 518 -1.24 -6.67 -8.59
CA ILE A 518 -1.09 -8.11 -8.82
C ILE A 518 -0.05 -8.39 -9.91
N VAL A 519 0.11 -7.50 -10.89
CA VAL A 519 1.17 -7.65 -11.91
C VAL A 519 2.56 -7.63 -11.29
N THR A 520 2.83 -6.76 -10.30
CA THR A 520 4.13 -6.75 -9.60
C THR A 520 4.34 -8.03 -8.81
N GLY A 521 3.27 -8.55 -8.19
CA GLY A 521 3.28 -9.83 -7.48
C GLY A 521 3.53 -11.02 -8.41
N GLU A 522 2.89 -11.09 -9.58
CA GLU A 522 3.13 -12.17 -10.56
C GLU A 522 4.58 -12.16 -11.07
N ILE A 523 5.17 -10.98 -11.32
CA ILE A 523 6.58 -10.83 -11.68
C ILE A 523 7.49 -11.28 -10.53
N ALA A 524 7.18 -10.86 -9.31
CA ALA A 524 7.95 -11.23 -8.12
C ALA A 524 7.92 -12.74 -7.87
N ILE A 525 6.75 -13.38 -7.95
CA ILE A 525 6.57 -14.82 -7.78
C ILE A 525 7.34 -15.61 -8.85
N ARG A 526 7.27 -15.19 -10.11
CA ARG A 526 7.96 -15.85 -11.23
C ARG A 526 9.48 -15.91 -11.01
N ASN A 527 10.04 -14.82 -10.48
CA ASN A 527 11.48 -14.63 -10.41
C ASN A 527 12.06 -14.81 -8.98
N GLY A 528 11.20 -15.04 -7.98
CA GLY A 528 11.62 -15.12 -6.58
C GLY A 528 12.12 -13.78 -6.04
N TYR A 529 11.57 -12.64 -6.49
CA TYR A 529 11.97 -11.31 -6.01
C TYR A 529 11.28 -10.95 -4.70
N HIS A 530 12.08 -10.77 -3.64
CA HIS A 530 11.62 -10.35 -2.31
C HIS A 530 11.75 -8.84 -2.08
N GLY A 531 12.36 -8.10 -3.02
CA GLY A 531 12.48 -6.65 -2.94
C GLY A 531 11.14 -5.92 -2.96
N GLU A 532 11.18 -4.60 -2.95
CA GLU A 532 10.00 -3.75 -2.97
C GLU A 532 9.11 -4.03 -4.19
N THR A 533 7.79 -4.15 -3.96
CA THR A 533 6.80 -4.15 -5.02
C THR A 533 5.83 -3.01 -4.81
N SER A 534 5.80 -2.05 -5.74
CA SER A 534 4.96 -0.86 -5.66
C SER A 534 4.25 -0.59 -6.99
N PHE A 535 2.99 -0.16 -6.90
CA PHE A 535 2.19 0.20 -8.05
C PHE A 535 1.60 1.61 -7.86
N TYR A 536 1.90 2.50 -8.81
CA TYR A 536 1.46 3.89 -8.78
C TYR A 536 0.52 4.16 -9.96
N ILE A 537 -0.57 4.87 -9.70
CA ILE A 537 -1.50 5.32 -10.73
C ILE A 537 -1.35 6.83 -10.87
N LEU A 538 -1.10 7.28 -12.10
CA LEU A 538 -0.90 8.68 -12.45
C LEU A 538 -2.01 9.12 -13.42
N PRO A 539 -2.40 10.41 -13.42
CA PRO A 539 -3.38 10.92 -14.40
C PRO A 539 -2.92 10.72 -15.84
N GLU A 540 -1.61 10.81 -16.08
CA GLU A 540 -0.98 10.64 -17.39
C GLU A 540 0.45 10.11 -17.25
N LYS A 541 1.00 9.53 -18.34
CA LYS A 541 2.40 9.13 -18.41
C LYS A 541 3.29 10.38 -18.34
N ASN A 542 3.98 10.58 -17.21
CA ASN A 542 4.87 11.70 -16.95
C ASN A 542 6.25 11.21 -16.51
N GLU A 543 7.23 11.35 -17.41
CA GLU A 543 8.58 10.83 -17.20
C GLU A 543 9.29 11.45 -15.98
N GLU A 544 9.12 12.76 -15.74
CA GLU A 544 9.77 13.46 -14.62
C GLU A 544 9.21 12.96 -13.27
N GLN A 545 7.87 12.86 -13.17
CA GLN A 545 7.21 12.35 -11.99
C GLN A 545 7.58 10.88 -11.74
N MET A 546 7.58 10.05 -12.80
CA MET A 546 7.98 8.65 -12.71
C MET A 546 9.44 8.51 -12.23
N GLN A 547 10.39 9.30 -12.78
CA GLN A 547 11.78 9.29 -12.36
C GLN A 547 11.93 9.64 -10.88
N THR A 548 11.23 10.65 -10.40
CA THR A 548 11.22 11.03 -8.97
C THR A 548 10.72 9.87 -8.10
N LEU A 549 9.62 9.23 -8.49
CA LEU A 549 9.05 8.10 -7.74
C LEU A 549 9.97 6.88 -7.76
N ILE A 550 10.65 6.60 -8.88
CA ILE A 550 11.64 5.51 -8.99
C ILE A 550 12.84 5.78 -8.08
N GLN A 551 13.32 7.03 -8.00
CA GLN A 551 14.42 7.40 -7.10
C GLN A 551 14.09 7.11 -5.64
N THR A 552 12.84 7.27 -5.21
CA THR A 552 12.43 6.97 -3.82
C THR A 552 12.66 5.52 -3.44
N ALA A 553 12.52 4.57 -4.36
CA ALA A 553 12.72 3.15 -4.08
C ALA A 553 14.20 2.82 -3.80
N PHE A 554 15.15 3.59 -4.35
CA PHE A 554 16.57 3.44 -4.10
C PHE A 554 17.03 4.03 -2.74
N LEU A 555 16.15 4.70 -2.00
CA LEU A 555 16.41 5.06 -0.59
C LEU A 555 16.35 3.84 0.34
N ASP A 556 15.70 2.75 -0.07
CA ASP A 556 15.89 1.46 0.60
C ASP A 556 17.30 0.94 0.31
N SER A 557 18.13 0.86 1.36
CA SER A 557 19.56 0.48 1.27
C SER A 557 19.81 -0.90 0.66
N GLN A 558 18.81 -1.77 0.65
CA GLN A 558 18.89 -3.10 0.04
C GLN A 558 18.52 -3.09 -1.45
N THR A 559 17.79 -2.07 -1.92
CA THR A 559 17.36 -1.99 -3.32
C THR A 559 18.52 -1.49 -4.20
N THR A 560 18.98 -2.32 -5.12
CA THR A 560 20.08 -1.99 -6.05
C THR A 560 19.63 -1.97 -7.51
N SER A 561 18.47 -2.59 -7.80
CA SER A 561 17.91 -2.71 -9.15
C SER A 561 16.39 -2.71 -9.09
N LEU A 562 15.76 -2.18 -10.14
CA LEU A 562 14.30 -2.17 -10.32
C LEU A 562 13.93 -2.64 -11.73
N LEU A 563 12.91 -3.48 -11.82
CA LEU A 563 12.08 -3.58 -13.02
C LEU A 563 11.03 -2.47 -12.92
N THR A 564 11.00 -1.54 -13.86
CA THR A 564 10.17 -0.36 -13.74
C THR A 564 9.75 0.21 -15.08
N GLY A 565 8.71 1.03 -15.07
CA GLY A 565 8.20 1.76 -16.21
C GLY A 565 6.68 1.76 -16.29
N TRP A 566 6.17 2.21 -17.43
CA TRP A 566 4.75 2.35 -17.70
C TRP A 566 4.14 1.05 -18.21
N ILE A 567 2.98 0.66 -17.68
CA ILE A 567 2.25 -0.53 -18.13
C ILE A 567 0.74 -0.28 -18.03
N ASP A 568 0.07 -0.09 -19.14
CA ASP A 568 -1.35 0.21 -19.19
C ASP A 568 -2.09 -0.81 -20.06
N TYR A 569 -3.29 -1.23 -19.62
CA TYR A 569 -4.08 -2.23 -20.33
C TYR A 569 -5.57 -1.99 -20.13
N GLU A 570 -6.24 -1.45 -21.11
CA GLU A 570 -7.69 -1.27 -21.12
C GLU A 570 -8.42 -2.42 -21.79
N ASP A 571 -7.92 -2.87 -22.95
CA ASP A 571 -8.45 -3.99 -23.72
C ASP A 571 -7.40 -4.58 -24.69
N ARG A 572 -7.82 -5.38 -25.67
CA ARG A 572 -6.92 -6.04 -26.63
C ARG A 572 -6.35 -5.11 -27.70
N GLU A 573 -6.96 -3.96 -27.90
CA GLU A 573 -6.58 -2.97 -28.91
C GLU A 573 -5.89 -1.76 -28.27
N HIS A 574 -6.06 -1.57 -26.93
CA HIS A 574 -5.54 -0.44 -26.18
C HIS A 574 -4.68 -0.93 -25.00
N TYR A 575 -3.39 -1.09 -25.26
CA TYR A 575 -2.41 -1.41 -24.22
C TYR A 575 -1.00 -0.94 -24.59
N GLU A 576 -0.21 -0.62 -23.60
CA GLU A 576 1.21 -0.30 -23.73
C GLU A 576 2.01 -0.85 -22.54
N ALA A 577 3.13 -1.49 -22.81
CA ALA A 577 4.21 -1.66 -21.84
C ALA A 577 5.44 -0.90 -22.35
N ASP A 578 6.06 -0.11 -21.48
CA ASP A 578 7.26 0.68 -21.72
C ASP A 578 8.15 0.54 -20.49
N LEU A 579 8.82 -0.63 -20.38
CA LEU A 579 9.55 -1.04 -19.20
C LEU A 579 11.05 -1.08 -19.45
N TYR A 580 11.82 -0.89 -18.37
CA TYR A 580 13.27 -0.98 -18.38
C TYR A 580 13.82 -1.46 -17.04
N ILE A 581 15.07 -1.87 -17.01
CA ILE A 581 15.81 -2.14 -15.78
C ILE A 581 16.51 -0.84 -15.36
N ALA A 582 16.24 -0.38 -14.16
CA ALA A 582 16.95 0.72 -13.50
C ALA A 582 17.91 0.14 -12.45
N SER A 583 19.13 0.63 -12.40
CA SER A 583 20.13 0.19 -11.40
C SER A 583 21.00 1.33 -10.93
N ILE A 584 21.47 1.22 -9.67
CA ILE A 584 22.49 2.08 -9.09
C ILE A 584 23.78 1.29 -8.95
N ASN A 585 24.93 1.94 -9.19
CA ASN A 585 26.21 1.32 -8.87
C ASN A 585 26.35 1.31 -7.34
N LYS A 586 26.62 0.15 -6.74
CA LYS A 586 27.11 0.13 -5.35
C LYS A 586 28.45 0.89 -5.35
N VAL A 587 28.50 2.04 -4.66
CA VAL A 587 29.74 2.78 -4.39
C VAL A 587 30.58 2.02 -3.38
#